data_a70a1b3bd9d365d2f3ea6f114cded876
#
_entry.id   a70a1b3bd9d365d2f3ea6f114cded876
#
_cell.length_a   1.000
_cell.length_b   1.000
_cell.length_c   1.000
_cell.angle_alpha   90.00
_cell.angle_beta   90.00
_cell.angle_gamma   90.00
#
_symmetry.space_group_name_H-M   'P 1'
#
loop_
_entity.id
_entity.type
_entity.pdbx_description
1 polymer ?
#
loop_
_entity_poly.entity_id
_entity_poly.type
_entity_poly.pdbx_seq_one_letter_code
_entity_poly.pdbx_strand_id
1 'polypeptide(L)'
;MSKPSLTIASLLMVSTLLAQDTRFEIRSLPAYHASGSSIYIAGSFNGWNPQDEQYKFKKDEAGNYFIELKLAPGNYEYKITRGGWDKVECKKGGAAIDNRSLTIPAGNTVQLDIEEWADRIPAKPRVSTASKHVHIIDTAFLIPQLIRIRRVWIYLPENYSKGSRYPVLYMHDGQNVFDDATSFSGEWGVDEFLDTTRSRPCIVVAIDHGGDKRINEYSPYDMERFGKGEGDAYVDFLVNTLKPYIDKNYHTLKNKENTFVAGSSMGGLISMYAILKYPKIFGGAGVFSPAFWVAPKIYEAIKEKGEKIKGKVYFYAGKQEGGNMVTDMLKAFEKMADVSKAKMTTVIRDDGKHNEATWRKEFPLFYDWLLRNR
;
A
#
# COMPACT_ATOMS: atom_id res chain seq x y z
N MET A 1 31.11 29.73 -56.76
CA MET A 1 31.64 29.83 -55.41
C MET A 1 30.60 29.17 -54.51
N SER A 2 30.73 27.90 -54.23
CA SER A 2 29.82 27.09 -53.35
C SER A 2 30.35 27.13 -51.92
N LYS A 3 29.49 27.51 -50.98
CA LYS A 3 29.77 27.48 -49.53
C LYS A 3 29.62 26.06 -49.00
N PRO A 4 30.53 25.55 -48.19
CA PRO A 4 30.32 24.24 -47.53
C PRO A 4 29.36 24.37 -46.35
N SER A 5 28.33 23.52 -46.31
CA SER A 5 27.45 23.30 -45.15
C SER A 5 28.19 22.47 -44.10
N LEU A 6 28.36 23.06 -42.94
CA LEU A 6 28.90 22.37 -41.75
C LEU A 6 27.77 21.65 -41.02
N THR A 7 27.70 20.34 -41.12
CA THR A 7 26.77 19.51 -40.38
C THR A 7 27.40 19.21 -39.01
N ILE A 8 26.87 19.82 -37.95
CA ILE A 8 27.25 19.52 -36.56
C ILE A 8 26.48 18.25 -36.15
N ALA A 9 27.18 17.12 -36.05
CA ALA A 9 26.66 15.90 -35.48
C ALA A 9 26.67 16.03 -33.96
N SER A 10 25.49 16.21 -33.36
CA SER A 10 25.31 16.15 -31.90
C SER A 10 25.45 14.72 -31.45
N LEU A 11 26.55 14.38 -30.80
CA LEU A 11 26.77 13.10 -30.14
C LEU A 11 25.98 13.12 -28.83
N LEU A 12 24.78 12.51 -28.77
CA LEU A 12 24.07 12.24 -27.55
C LEU A 12 24.84 11.15 -26.79
N MET A 13 25.62 11.55 -25.79
CA MET A 13 26.14 10.60 -24.79
C MET A 13 24.96 10.09 -23.97
N VAL A 14 24.49 8.90 -24.30
CA VAL A 14 23.61 8.10 -23.38
C VAL A 14 24.55 7.57 -22.32
N SER A 15 24.58 8.26 -21.15
CA SER A 15 25.22 7.72 -19.95
C SER A 15 24.37 6.55 -19.47
N THR A 16 24.84 5.33 -19.72
CA THR A 16 24.30 4.13 -19.06
C THR A 16 24.57 4.28 -17.56
N LEU A 17 23.53 4.60 -16.81
CA LEU A 17 23.57 4.60 -15.35
C LEU A 17 23.79 3.15 -14.88
N LEU A 18 25.05 2.81 -14.59
CA LEU A 18 25.42 1.46 -14.12
C LEU A 18 24.97 1.28 -12.67
N ALA A 19 24.50 0.08 -12.36
CA ALA A 19 24.22 -0.30 -10.98
C ALA A 19 25.49 -0.23 -10.13
N GLN A 20 25.36 0.26 -8.90
CA GLN A 20 26.46 0.44 -7.97
C GLN A 20 26.47 -0.68 -6.93
N ASP A 21 27.64 -1.23 -6.64
CA ASP A 21 27.84 -2.11 -5.51
C ASP A 21 27.78 -1.29 -4.21
N THR A 22 26.82 -1.59 -3.37
CA THR A 22 26.60 -0.92 -2.08
C THR A 22 26.75 -1.94 -0.96
N ARG A 23 27.66 -1.68 -0.03
CA ARG A 23 27.91 -2.52 1.13
C ARG A 23 27.12 -2.01 2.34
N PHE A 24 26.35 -2.86 2.96
CA PHE A 24 25.69 -2.60 4.24
C PHE A 24 26.46 -3.35 5.33
N GLU A 25 26.81 -2.67 6.41
CA GLU A 25 27.50 -3.24 7.55
C GLU A 25 26.75 -2.94 8.85
N ILE A 26 26.60 -3.96 9.70
CA ILE A 26 26.01 -3.77 11.01
C ILE A 26 27.13 -3.41 11.98
N ARG A 27 27.12 -2.16 12.42
CA ARG A 27 28.10 -1.60 13.38
C ARG A 27 27.78 -1.99 14.81
N SER A 28 26.49 -2.02 15.16
CA SER A 28 26.06 -2.37 16.51
C SER A 28 24.79 -3.20 16.52
N LEU A 29 24.71 -4.14 17.45
CA LEU A 29 23.57 -5.01 17.72
C LEU A 29 23.23 -4.98 19.21
N PRO A 30 21.98 -5.27 19.59
CA PRO A 30 21.64 -5.47 21.01
C PRO A 30 22.55 -6.51 21.67
N ALA A 31 23.01 -6.26 22.88
CA ALA A 31 23.96 -7.12 23.58
C ALA A 31 23.53 -8.59 23.73
N TYR A 32 22.23 -8.84 23.72
CA TYR A 32 21.67 -10.19 23.78
C TYR A 32 21.54 -10.88 22.41
N HIS A 33 21.93 -10.21 21.30
CA HIS A 33 21.81 -10.80 19.98
C HIS A 33 22.67 -12.07 19.87
N ALA A 34 22.02 -13.20 19.64
CA ALA A 34 22.73 -14.47 19.54
C ALA A 34 23.58 -14.52 18.26
N SER A 35 24.84 -14.89 18.39
CA SER A 35 25.80 -14.92 17.29
C SER A 35 25.41 -15.83 16.11
N GLY A 36 24.52 -16.78 16.33
CA GLY A 36 23.97 -17.68 15.29
C GLY A 36 22.71 -17.17 14.60
N SER A 37 22.13 -16.04 15.03
CA SER A 37 20.89 -15.53 14.43
C SER A 37 21.12 -15.00 13.03
N SER A 38 20.24 -15.37 12.11
CA SER A 38 20.23 -14.81 10.76
C SER A 38 19.67 -13.39 10.79
N ILE A 39 20.25 -12.51 9.98
CA ILE A 39 19.80 -11.14 9.77
C ILE A 39 19.57 -10.93 8.28
N TYR A 40 18.53 -10.22 7.93
CA TYR A 40 18.12 -9.94 6.56
C TYR A 40 17.86 -8.45 6.37
N ILE A 41 18.01 -7.97 5.13
CA ILE A 41 17.56 -6.65 4.74
C ILE A 41 16.34 -6.80 3.83
N ALA A 42 15.24 -6.18 4.22
CA ALA A 42 14.00 -6.17 3.44
C ALA A 42 13.69 -4.74 3.00
N GLY A 43 13.45 -4.54 1.71
CA GLY A 43 13.21 -3.20 1.18
C GLY A 43 12.57 -3.22 -0.19
N SER A 44 12.41 -2.03 -0.78
CA SER A 44 11.84 -1.84 -2.11
C SER A 44 12.61 -2.62 -3.20
N PHE A 45 13.90 -2.88 -3.00
CA PHE A 45 14.75 -3.66 -3.91
C PHE A 45 14.48 -5.17 -3.84
N ASN A 46 13.84 -5.68 -2.78
CA ASN A 46 13.50 -7.08 -2.62
C ASN A 46 12.01 -7.31 -2.30
N GLY A 47 11.16 -6.34 -2.66
CA GLY A 47 9.71 -6.41 -2.47
C GLY A 47 9.31 -6.61 -1.02
N TRP A 48 10.12 -6.12 -0.11
CA TRP A 48 9.86 -6.19 1.32
C TRP A 48 9.76 -7.64 1.85
N ASN A 49 10.49 -8.60 1.23
CA ASN A 49 10.55 -9.96 1.74
C ASN A 49 11.50 -10.03 2.94
N PRO A 50 11.01 -10.26 4.19
CA PRO A 50 11.82 -10.17 5.40
C PRO A 50 12.72 -11.37 5.64
N GLN A 51 12.64 -12.42 4.81
CA GLN A 51 13.40 -13.67 4.94
C GLN A 51 13.97 -14.15 3.60
N ASP A 52 14.26 -13.20 2.70
CA ASP A 52 14.85 -13.50 1.41
C ASP A 52 16.33 -13.93 1.59
N GLU A 53 16.64 -15.18 1.31
CA GLU A 53 18.00 -15.74 1.50
C GLU A 53 19.05 -15.02 0.63
N GLN A 54 18.67 -14.39 -0.49
CA GLN A 54 19.58 -13.59 -1.31
C GLN A 54 19.95 -12.26 -0.62
N TYR A 55 19.15 -11.84 0.34
CA TYR A 55 19.30 -10.59 1.10
C TYR A 55 19.65 -10.83 2.58
N LYS A 56 20.26 -11.96 2.84
CA LYS A 56 20.77 -12.36 4.15
C LYS A 56 22.18 -11.83 4.37
N PHE A 57 22.41 -11.20 5.52
CA PHE A 57 23.74 -10.78 5.94
C PHE A 57 24.67 -11.99 6.13
N LYS A 58 25.88 -11.83 5.65
CA LYS A 58 27.01 -12.76 5.86
C LYS A 58 27.87 -12.23 6.99
N LYS A 59 28.80 -13.06 7.49
CA LYS A 59 29.83 -12.62 8.42
C LYS A 59 31.19 -12.59 7.72
N ASP A 60 31.96 -11.56 8.02
CA ASP A 60 33.38 -11.52 7.68
C ASP A 60 34.24 -12.37 8.64
N GLU A 61 35.54 -12.42 8.41
CA GLU A 61 36.50 -13.16 9.25
C GLU A 61 36.55 -12.63 10.70
N ALA A 62 36.22 -11.37 10.91
CA ALA A 62 36.14 -10.74 12.23
C ALA A 62 34.78 -10.96 12.92
N GLY A 63 33.82 -11.59 12.23
CA GLY A 63 32.47 -11.87 12.73
C GLY A 63 31.47 -10.75 12.55
N ASN A 64 31.82 -9.68 11.82
CA ASN A 64 30.89 -8.57 11.55
C ASN A 64 29.88 -8.94 10.46
N TYR A 65 28.64 -8.52 10.63
CA TYR A 65 27.59 -8.76 9.64
C TYR A 65 27.66 -7.73 8.50
N PHE A 66 27.68 -8.22 7.27
CA PHE A 66 27.63 -7.40 6.06
C PHE A 66 26.82 -8.06 4.95
N ILE A 67 26.35 -7.23 4.01
CA ILE A 67 25.80 -7.67 2.72
C ILE A 67 26.19 -6.65 1.63
N GLU A 68 26.46 -7.14 0.43
CA GLU A 68 26.73 -6.33 -0.75
C GLU A 68 25.58 -6.48 -1.73
N LEU A 69 24.98 -5.36 -2.12
CA LEU A 69 23.87 -5.33 -3.04
C LEU A 69 24.22 -4.47 -4.25
N LYS A 70 23.95 -4.99 -5.43
CA LYS A 70 24.10 -4.25 -6.68
C LYS A 70 22.78 -3.52 -6.99
N LEU A 71 22.76 -2.23 -6.73
CA LEU A 71 21.56 -1.40 -6.85
C LEU A 71 21.67 -0.40 -8.01
N ALA A 72 20.62 -0.28 -8.80
CA ALA A 72 20.52 0.76 -9.82
C ALA A 72 20.40 2.15 -9.17
N PRO A 73 20.77 3.23 -9.87
CA PRO A 73 20.49 4.59 -9.36
C PRO A 73 19.02 4.78 -9.06
N GLY A 74 18.72 5.35 -7.87
CA GLY A 74 17.35 5.53 -7.41
C GLY A 74 17.25 5.70 -5.89
N ASN A 75 16.03 5.85 -5.41
CA ASN A 75 15.71 5.91 -3.98
C ASN A 75 15.12 4.60 -3.52
N TYR A 76 15.62 4.11 -2.41
CA TYR A 76 15.20 2.85 -1.81
C TYR A 76 14.79 3.06 -0.36
N GLU A 77 13.81 2.30 0.08
CA GLU A 77 13.44 2.17 1.49
C GLU A 77 13.67 0.74 1.95
N TYR A 78 14.10 0.56 3.21
CA TYR A 78 14.39 -0.76 3.76
C TYR A 78 14.29 -0.80 5.28
N LYS A 79 14.22 -2.00 5.82
CA LYS A 79 14.33 -2.34 7.24
C LYS A 79 15.21 -3.57 7.42
N ILE A 80 15.72 -3.75 8.63
CA ILE A 80 16.49 -4.93 9.00
C ILE A 80 15.61 -5.87 9.82
N THR A 81 15.67 -7.16 9.53
CA THR A 81 14.84 -8.18 10.18
C THR A 81 15.65 -9.39 10.60
N ARG A 82 15.06 -10.26 11.41
CA ARG A 82 15.57 -11.59 11.73
C ARG A 82 14.72 -12.70 11.11
N GLY A 83 14.28 -12.50 9.86
CA GLY A 83 13.51 -13.47 9.08
C GLY A 83 11.99 -13.40 9.32
N GLY A 84 11.47 -12.24 9.71
CA GLY A 84 10.04 -12.01 9.87
C GLY A 84 9.73 -10.57 10.30
N TRP A 85 8.54 -10.11 10.01
CA TRP A 85 8.08 -8.78 10.41
C TRP A 85 7.82 -8.67 11.92
N ASP A 86 7.54 -9.77 12.58
CA ASP A 86 7.49 -9.90 14.03
C ASP A 86 8.86 -9.76 14.70
N LYS A 87 9.94 -9.87 13.90
CA LYS A 87 11.35 -9.84 14.32
C LYS A 87 12.11 -8.68 13.65
N VAL A 88 11.40 -7.61 13.34
CA VAL A 88 11.97 -6.41 12.71
C VAL A 88 12.72 -5.56 13.74
N GLU A 89 13.68 -4.77 13.27
CA GLU A 89 14.35 -3.77 14.08
C GLU A 89 13.36 -2.72 14.64
N CYS A 90 13.60 -2.28 15.86
CA CYS A 90 12.81 -1.25 16.52
C CYS A 90 13.71 -0.37 17.42
N LYS A 91 13.15 0.70 17.98
CA LYS A 91 13.83 1.47 19.01
C LYS A 91 13.85 0.74 20.32
N LYS A 92 14.79 1.10 21.17
CA LYS A 92 14.83 0.62 22.56
C LYS A 92 13.49 0.89 23.23
N GLY A 93 12.88 -0.17 23.78
CA GLY A 93 11.52 -0.10 24.35
C GLY A 93 10.41 -0.46 23.37
N GLY A 94 10.74 -0.86 22.14
CA GLY A 94 9.79 -1.49 21.20
C GLY A 94 9.05 -0.54 20.26
N ALA A 95 9.31 0.77 20.33
CA ALA A 95 8.70 1.69 19.39
C ALA A 95 9.19 1.40 17.96
N ALA A 96 8.25 1.35 17.01
CA ALA A 96 8.57 1.18 15.59
C ALA A 96 9.49 2.32 15.12
N ILE A 97 10.35 2.00 14.15
CA ILE A 97 11.12 3.00 13.42
C ILE A 97 10.50 3.18 12.03
N ASP A 98 10.68 4.37 11.44
CA ASP A 98 10.37 4.60 10.03
C ASP A 98 11.24 3.70 9.13
N ASN A 99 10.85 3.53 7.87
CA ASN A 99 11.73 2.89 6.91
C ASN A 99 13.04 3.67 6.79
N ARG A 100 14.14 2.95 6.73
CA ARG A 100 15.43 3.55 6.40
C ARG A 100 15.44 3.93 4.92
N SER A 101 16.05 5.05 4.57
CA SER A 101 16.12 5.53 3.18
C SER A 101 17.56 5.46 2.66
N LEU A 102 17.70 5.15 1.38
CA LEU A 102 18.97 5.11 0.66
C LEU A 102 18.79 5.68 -0.74
N THR A 103 19.65 6.63 -1.12
CA THR A 103 19.70 7.15 -2.51
C THR A 103 20.97 6.65 -3.18
N ILE A 104 20.85 6.03 -4.35
CA ILE A 104 21.97 5.60 -5.19
C ILE A 104 22.13 6.61 -6.35
N PRO A 105 23.35 7.12 -6.61
CA PRO A 105 24.63 6.73 -6.02
C PRO A 105 24.79 7.18 -4.57
N ALA A 106 25.30 6.27 -3.74
CA ALA A 106 25.59 6.47 -2.32
C ALA A 106 27.10 6.34 -2.06
N GLY A 107 27.52 6.60 -0.83
CA GLY A 107 28.82 6.15 -0.37
C GLY A 107 28.96 4.62 -0.47
N ASN A 108 30.17 4.11 -0.55
CA ASN A 108 30.42 2.68 -0.79
C ASN A 108 29.93 1.78 0.36
N THR A 109 29.73 2.33 1.56
CA THR A 109 29.32 1.58 2.75
C THR A 109 28.25 2.33 3.54
N VAL A 110 27.17 1.61 3.87
CA VAL A 110 26.08 2.05 4.75
C VAL A 110 26.23 1.36 6.10
N GLN A 111 26.50 2.16 7.15
CA GLN A 111 26.63 1.67 8.52
C GLN A 111 25.27 1.60 9.21
N LEU A 112 24.98 0.47 9.87
CA LEU A 112 23.71 0.17 10.49
C LEU A 112 23.88 -0.05 12.00
N ASP A 113 23.10 0.68 12.79
CA ASP A 113 22.94 0.44 14.21
C ASP A 113 21.54 -0.12 14.47
N ILE A 114 21.46 -1.27 15.13
CA ILE A 114 20.24 -1.91 15.54
C ILE A 114 20.09 -1.79 17.05
N GLU A 115 19.12 -1.00 17.48
CA GLU A 115 18.93 -0.72 18.91
C GLU A 115 18.24 -1.88 19.61
N GLU A 116 17.24 -2.51 18.95
CA GLU A 116 16.39 -3.53 19.56
C GLU A 116 15.68 -4.37 18.47
N TRP A 117 15.16 -5.51 18.86
CA TRP A 117 14.32 -6.39 18.02
C TRP A 117 12.91 -6.49 18.58
N ALA A 118 11.92 -6.35 17.74
CA ALA A 118 10.51 -6.30 18.12
C ALA A 118 10.04 -7.54 18.89
N ASP A 119 10.51 -8.72 18.52
CA ASP A 119 10.16 -9.99 19.17
C ASP A 119 10.75 -10.17 20.58
N ARG A 120 11.63 -9.29 21.03
CA ARG A 120 12.18 -9.29 22.39
C ARG A 120 11.43 -8.38 23.35
N ILE A 121 10.59 -7.52 22.79
CA ILE A 121 9.75 -6.64 23.60
C ILE A 121 8.46 -7.37 23.90
N PRO A 122 8.11 -7.57 25.17
CA PRO A 122 6.79 -8.11 25.52
C PRO A 122 5.72 -7.23 24.87
N ALA A 123 4.85 -7.83 24.07
CA ALA A 123 3.74 -7.11 23.49
C ALA A 123 2.91 -6.52 24.63
N LYS A 124 2.91 -5.20 24.79
CA LYS A 124 1.94 -4.56 25.67
C LYS A 124 0.56 -4.83 25.10
N PRO A 125 -0.41 -5.25 25.91
CA PRO A 125 -1.79 -5.36 25.47
C PRO A 125 -2.18 -4.01 24.83
N ARG A 126 -2.46 -4.00 23.54
CA ARG A 126 -2.98 -2.82 22.88
C ARG A 126 -4.45 -2.69 23.26
N VAL A 127 -4.83 -1.52 23.71
CA VAL A 127 -6.24 -1.21 23.97
C VAL A 127 -6.88 -0.87 22.63
N SER A 128 -8.03 -1.47 22.36
CA SER A 128 -8.78 -1.15 21.14
C SER A 128 -9.16 0.33 21.11
N THR A 129 -8.94 0.95 19.98
CA THR A 129 -9.35 2.34 19.67
C THR A 129 -10.65 2.37 18.88
N ALA A 130 -11.09 1.22 18.36
CA ALA A 130 -12.30 1.13 17.56
C ALA A 130 -13.52 1.70 18.28
N SER A 131 -14.25 2.58 17.62
CA SER A 131 -15.45 3.19 18.16
C SER A 131 -16.59 2.18 18.34
N LYS A 132 -17.59 2.56 19.13
CA LYS A 132 -18.80 1.73 19.34
C LYS A 132 -19.60 1.46 18.05
N HIS A 133 -19.34 2.19 16.98
CA HIS A 133 -20.01 2.04 15.69
C HIS A 133 -19.30 1.04 14.76
N VAL A 134 -18.13 0.55 15.16
CA VAL A 134 -17.38 -0.49 14.46
C VAL A 134 -17.82 -1.86 14.98
N HIS A 135 -18.12 -2.77 14.06
CA HIS A 135 -18.49 -4.13 14.37
C HIS A 135 -17.71 -5.11 13.50
N ILE A 136 -17.48 -6.31 14.02
CA ILE A 136 -16.95 -7.41 13.21
C ILE A 136 -18.16 -8.17 12.65
N ILE A 137 -18.28 -8.19 11.32
CA ILE A 137 -19.32 -8.99 10.62
C ILE A 137 -19.05 -10.47 10.84
N ASP A 138 -17.80 -10.86 10.60
CA ASP A 138 -17.35 -12.24 10.76
C ASP A 138 -15.81 -12.23 10.91
N THR A 139 -15.30 -13.08 11.78
CA THR A 139 -13.87 -13.31 11.97
C THR A 139 -13.28 -14.26 10.94
N ALA A 140 -14.13 -15.01 10.24
CA ALA A 140 -13.77 -16.06 9.29
C ALA A 140 -14.65 -16.05 8.03
N PHE A 141 -14.99 -14.86 7.53
CA PHE A 141 -15.81 -14.68 6.32
C PHE A 141 -15.17 -15.43 5.14
N LEU A 142 -15.93 -16.34 4.52
CA LEU A 142 -15.44 -17.17 3.43
C LEU A 142 -15.24 -16.34 2.15
N ILE A 143 -14.09 -16.50 1.53
CA ILE A 143 -13.75 -16.02 0.19
C ILE A 143 -13.74 -17.22 -0.77
N PRO A 144 -14.86 -17.59 -1.37
CA PRO A 144 -14.94 -18.81 -2.20
C PRO A 144 -13.96 -18.76 -3.39
N GLN A 145 -13.74 -17.58 -3.95
CA GLN A 145 -12.88 -17.36 -5.12
C GLN A 145 -11.40 -17.67 -4.84
N LEU A 146 -11.00 -17.63 -3.57
CA LEU A 146 -9.62 -17.89 -3.11
C LEU A 146 -9.52 -19.14 -2.23
N ILE A 147 -10.65 -19.73 -1.82
CA ILE A 147 -10.73 -20.82 -0.83
C ILE A 147 -10.03 -20.41 0.46
N ARG A 148 -10.34 -19.21 0.95
CA ARG A 148 -9.73 -18.57 2.14
C ARG A 148 -10.80 -17.94 2.99
N ILE A 149 -10.43 -17.61 4.23
CA ILE A 149 -11.28 -16.86 5.16
C ILE A 149 -10.62 -15.54 5.53
N ARG A 150 -11.44 -14.53 5.89
CA ARG A 150 -10.98 -13.19 6.31
C ARG A 150 -11.89 -12.64 7.39
N ARG A 151 -11.32 -11.88 8.29
CA ARG A 151 -12.11 -11.00 9.14
C ARG A 151 -12.62 -9.83 8.32
N VAL A 152 -13.89 -9.54 8.48
CA VAL A 152 -14.57 -8.42 7.82
C VAL A 152 -15.20 -7.53 8.88
N TRP A 153 -14.90 -6.26 8.82
CA TRP A 153 -15.38 -5.22 9.69
C TRP A 153 -16.44 -4.38 8.99
N ILE A 154 -17.28 -3.73 9.80
CA ILE A 154 -18.22 -2.74 9.32
C ILE A 154 -18.33 -1.59 10.33
N TYR A 155 -18.25 -0.37 9.79
CA TYR A 155 -18.66 0.84 10.49
C TYR A 155 -20.09 1.21 10.04
N LEU A 156 -20.97 1.44 11.01
CA LEU A 156 -22.34 1.91 10.78
C LEU A 156 -22.46 3.35 11.31
N PRO A 157 -23.00 4.31 10.53
CA PRO A 157 -23.16 5.69 10.97
C PRO A 157 -23.96 5.78 12.28
N GLU A 158 -23.66 6.79 13.12
CA GLU A 158 -24.31 6.98 14.43
C GLU A 158 -25.84 6.89 14.39
N ASN A 159 -26.45 7.43 13.35
CA ASN A 159 -27.92 7.42 13.16
C ASN A 159 -28.34 6.32 12.17
N TYR A 160 -27.62 5.19 12.14
CA TYR A 160 -27.99 4.07 11.28
C TYR A 160 -29.39 3.55 11.61
N SER A 161 -30.31 3.63 10.65
CA SER A 161 -31.70 3.26 10.85
C SER A 161 -32.31 2.58 9.63
N LYS A 162 -33.42 1.85 9.87
CA LYS A 162 -34.19 1.17 8.81
C LYS A 162 -34.81 2.15 7.78
N GLY A 163 -35.02 3.40 8.15
CA GLY A 163 -35.63 4.41 7.26
C GLY A 163 -34.67 5.05 6.26
N SER A 164 -33.36 4.84 6.40
CA SER A 164 -32.33 5.47 5.56
C SER A 164 -31.51 4.41 4.85
N ARG A 165 -30.97 4.78 3.68
CA ARG A 165 -30.00 3.96 2.95
C ARG A 165 -28.73 4.76 2.73
N TYR A 166 -27.59 4.06 2.81
CA TYR A 166 -26.28 4.67 2.86
C TYR A 166 -25.39 4.21 1.70
N PRO A 167 -24.53 5.08 1.17
CA PRO A 167 -23.44 4.62 0.30
C PRO A 167 -22.52 3.68 1.06
N VAL A 168 -21.75 2.89 0.33
CA VAL A 168 -20.80 1.93 0.90
C VAL A 168 -19.41 2.17 0.33
N LEU A 169 -18.44 2.32 1.24
CA LEU A 169 -17.02 2.34 0.93
C LEU A 169 -16.40 1.02 1.39
N TYR A 170 -15.83 0.26 0.46
CA TYR A 170 -15.03 -0.93 0.75
C TYR A 170 -13.57 -0.54 0.89
N MET A 171 -12.94 -0.90 2.02
CA MET A 171 -11.55 -0.59 2.29
C MET A 171 -10.71 -1.86 2.47
N HIS A 172 -9.54 -1.87 1.87
CA HIS A 172 -8.56 -2.94 1.99
C HIS A 172 -7.74 -2.78 3.28
N ASP A 173 -7.03 -3.85 3.68
CA ASP A 173 -6.21 -3.86 4.89
C ASP A 173 -6.99 -3.52 6.16
N GLY A 174 -8.15 -4.18 6.34
CA GLY A 174 -9.16 -3.87 7.36
C GLY A 174 -8.64 -3.77 8.78
N GLN A 175 -7.61 -4.56 9.13
CA GLN A 175 -6.96 -4.51 10.44
C GLN A 175 -6.30 -3.16 10.75
N ASN A 176 -6.04 -2.31 9.72
CA ASN A 176 -5.44 -0.99 9.87
C ASN A 176 -6.46 0.16 9.73
N VAL A 177 -7.76 -0.14 9.56
CA VAL A 177 -8.76 0.89 9.23
C VAL A 177 -9.34 1.56 10.46
N PHE A 178 -9.67 0.78 11.50
CA PHE A 178 -10.50 1.22 12.62
C PHE A 178 -9.88 0.99 14.00
N ASP A 179 -8.81 0.23 14.13
CA ASP A 179 -8.36 -0.21 15.46
C ASP A 179 -6.84 -0.32 15.53
N ASP A 180 -6.22 0.56 16.32
CA ASP A 180 -4.77 0.51 16.54
C ASP A 180 -4.33 -0.80 17.19
N ALA A 181 -5.20 -1.45 17.98
CA ALA A 181 -4.88 -2.73 18.61
C ALA A 181 -4.64 -3.86 17.59
N THR A 182 -5.26 -3.79 16.42
CA THR A 182 -5.08 -4.79 15.34
C THR A 182 -4.15 -4.33 14.24
N SER A 183 -3.79 -3.06 14.22
CA SER A 183 -2.99 -2.46 13.15
C SER A 183 -1.55 -2.95 13.15
N PHE A 184 -0.92 -2.94 11.97
CA PHE A 184 0.49 -3.26 11.84
C PHE A 184 1.41 -2.08 12.24
N SER A 185 1.12 -0.88 11.75
CA SER A 185 1.95 0.33 11.97
C SER A 185 1.14 1.57 12.28
N GLY A 186 0.06 1.41 13.02
CA GLY A 186 -0.94 2.44 13.26
C GLY A 186 -2.17 2.24 12.38
N GLU A 187 -3.19 3.02 12.63
CA GLU A 187 -4.48 2.94 11.95
C GLU A 187 -4.80 4.18 11.12
N TRP A 188 -5.76 4.03 10.20
CA TRP A 188 -6.29 5.14 9.42
C TRP A 188 -7.22 6.06 10.22
N GLY A 189 -7.74 5.61 11.36
CA GLY A 189 -8.68 6.37 12.18
C GLY A 189 -9.95 6.79 11.44
N VAL A 190 -10.47 5.87 10.64
CA VAL A 190 -11.63 6.13 9.79
C VAL A 190 -12.89 6.36 10.62
N ASP A 191 -13.10 5.58 11.65
CA ASP A 191 -14.26 5.67 12.54
C ASP A 191 -14.22 6.92 13.41
N GLU A 192 -13.08 7.34 13.95
CA GLU A 192 -12.98 8.59 14.70
C GLU A 192 -13.31 9.81 13.83
N PHE A 193 -12.88 9.79 12.56
CA PHE A 193 -13.29 10.83 11.63
C PHE A 193 -14.79 10.76 11.36
N LEU A 194 -15.33 9.57 11.08
CA LEU A 194 -16.74 9.38 10.75
C LEU A 194 -17.68 9.70 11.91
N ASP A 195 -17.26 9.48 13.14
CA ASP A 195 -18.03 9.80 14.35
C ASP A 195 -18.15 11.31 14.60
N THR A 196 -17.24 12.10 14.02
CA THR A 196 -17.18 13.55 14.23
C THR A 196 -17.54 14.37 13.01
N THR A 197 -17.56 13.78 11.81
CA THR A 197 -17.81 14.49 10.57
C THR A 197 -19.27 14.89 10.41
N ARG A 198 -19.51 16.04 9.78
CA ARG A 198 -20.84 16.47 9.30
C ARG A 198 -21.09 16.13 7.83
N SER A 199 -20.16 15.43 7.20
CA SER A 199 -20.31 14.99 5.82
C SER A 199 -21.38 13.92 5.67
N ARG A 200 -21.77 13.63 4.43
CA ARG A 200 -22.77 12.62 4.13
C ARG A 200 -22.39 11.25 4.77
N PRO A 201 -23.26 10.65 5.60
CA PRO A 201 -22.95 9.39 6.25
C PRO A 201 -22.78 8.25 5.25
N CYS A 202 -21.85 7.34 5.52
CA CYS A 202 -21.49 6.22 4.69
C CYS A 202 -21.23 4.98 5.55
N ILE A 203 -21.64 3.82 5.08
CA ILE A 203 -21.20 2.53 5.64
C ILE A 203 -19.78 2.29 5.13
N VAL A 204 -18.85 1.92 6.02
CA VAL A 204 -17.52 1.49 5.61
C VAL A 204 -17.36 0.01 5.94
N VAL A 205 -17.00 -0.80 4.94
CA VAL A 205 -16.72 -2.23 5.08
C VAL A 205 -15.24 -2.44 4.86
N ALA A 206 -14.53 -2.94 5.87
CA ALA A 206 -13.09 -3.16 5.80
C ALA A 206 -12.77 -4.65 5.84
N ILE A 207 -11.84 -5.09 4.98
CA ILE A 207 -11.47 -6.48 4.78
C ILE A 207 -9.99 -6.65 5.16
N ASP A 208 -9.71 -7.49 6.15
CA ASP A 208 -8.32 -7.79 6.52
C ASP A 208 -7.54 -8.34 5.32
N HIS A 209 -6.27 -8.05 5.26
CA HIS A 209 -5.40 -8.66 4.24
C HIS A 209 -5.01 -10.10 4.60
N GLY A 210 -4.49 -10.82 3.61
CA GLY A 210 -4.13 -12.21 3.71
C GLY A 210 -2.77 -12.53 4.31
N GLY A 211 -2.18 -11.66 5.13
CA GLY A 211 -0.84 -11.89 5.63
C GLY A 211 0.15 -12.04 4.48
N ASP A 212 0.90 -13.13 4.43
CA ASP A 212 1.88 -13.44 3.38
C ASP A 212 1.28 -13.51 1.97
N LYS A 213 -0.04 -13.68 1.87
CA LYS A 213 -0.75 -13.70 0.58
C LYS A 213 -1.18 -12.33 0.10
N ARG A 214 -1.00 -11.27 0.90
CA ARG A 214 -1.46 -9.92 0.55
C ARG A 214 -0.97 -9.45 -0.81
N ILE A 215 0.31 -9.64 -1.12
CA ILE A 215 0.89 -9.20 -2.39
C ILE A 215 0.23 -9.92 -3.57
N ASN A 216 0.02 -11.22 -3.46
CA ASN A 216 -0.63 -12.02 -4.50
C ASN A 216 -2.12 -11.66 -4.64
N GLU A 217 -2.85 -11.57 -3.52
CA GLU A 217 -4.28 -11.25 -3.50
C GLU A 217 -4.59 -9.82 -4.00
N TYR A 218 -3.65 -8.89 -3.86
CA TYR A 218 -3.84 -7.52 -4.32
C TYR A 218 -3.15 -7.22 -5.66
N SER A 219 -2.47 -8.19 -6.26
CA SER A 219 -1.96 -8.08 -7.62
C SER A 219 -2.87 -8.77 -8.62
N PRO A 220 -3.43 -8.04 -9.61
CA PRO A 220 -4.27 -8.62 -10.66
C PRO A 220 -3.49 -9.40 -11.72
N TYR A 221 -2.15 -9.33 -11.68
CA TYR A 221 -1.27 -9.92 -12.69
C TYR A 221 -0.19 -10.76 -12.02
N ASP A 222 0.28 -11.77 -12.75
CA ASP A 222 1.47 -12.52 -12.35
C ASP A 222 2.69 -11.61 -12.30
N MET A 223 3.47 -11.78 -11.26
CA MET A 223 4.64 -11.00 -10.96
C MET A 223 5.88 -11.89 -11.04
N GLU A 224 6.90 -11.46 -11.79
CA GLU A 224 8.14 -12.21 -11.95
C GLU A 224 8.75 -12.61 -10.59
N ARG A 225 8.68 -11.71 -9.64
CA ARG A 225 9.31 -11.86 -8.33
C ARG A 225 8.40 -12.49 -7.27
N PHE A 226 7.10 -12.18 -7.29
CA PHE A 226 6.15 -12.59 -6.23
C PHE A 226 5.21 -13.71 -6.66
N GLY A 227 5.41 -14.25 -7.88
CA GLY A 227 4.63 -15.35 -8.40
C GLY A 227 3.25 -14.94 -8.89
N LYS A 228 2.29 -15.86 -8.77
CA LYS A 228 0.97 -15.73 -9.34
C LYS A 228 0.16 -14.61 -8.69
N GLY A 229 -0.45 -13.74 -9.50
CA GLY A 229 -1.43 -12.76 -9.08
C GLY A 229 -2.81 -13.39 -8.88
N GLU A 230 -3.46 -13.05 -7.78
CA GLU A 230 -4.79 -13.54 -7.40
C GLU A 230 -5.82 -12.40 -7.30
N GLY A 231 -5.40 -11.17 -7.64
CA GLY A 231 -6.24 -9.97 -7.50
C GLY A 231 -7.51 -10.01 -8.33
N ASP A 232 -7.51 -10.75 -9.44
CA ASP A 232 -8.71 -10.96 -10.24
C ASP A 232 -9.80 -11.70 -9.44
N ALA A 233 -9.43 -12.79 -8.77
CA ALA A 233 -10.31 -13.57 -7.90
C ALA A 233 -10.71 -12.78 -6.64
N TYR A 234 -9.79 -11.98 -6.07
CA TYR A 234 -10.09 -11.13 -4.94
C TYR A 234 -11.14 -10.06 -5.27
N VAL A 235 -11.03 -9.40 -6.42
CA VAL A 235 -12.03 -8.41 -6.84
C VAL A 235 -13.38 -9.10 -7.17
N ASP A 236 -13.36 -10.31 -7.72
CA ASP A 236 -14.56 -11.12 -7.90
C ASP A 236 -15.25 -11.44 -6.57
N PHE A 237 -14.48 -11.71 -5.52
CA PHE A 237 -15.03 -11.87 -4.17
C PHE A 237 -15.76 -10.59 -3.71
N LEU A 238 -15.13 -9.43 -3.85
CA LEU A 238 -15.77 -8.16 -3.45
C LEU A 238 -17.12 -7.96 -4.12
N VAL A 239 -17.20 -8.25 -5.42
CA VAL A 239 -18.39 -7.97 -6.25
C VAL A 239 -19.45 -9.05 -6.16
N ASN A 240 -19.04 -10.32 -6.19
CA ASN A 240 -19.96 -11.45 -6.35
C ASN A 240 -20.29 -12.16 -5.02
N THR A 241 -19.56 -11.85 -3.93
CA THR A 241 -19.79 -12.49 -2.63
C THR A 241 -20.04 -11.45 -1.54
N LEU A 242 -19.07 -10.55 -1.29
CA LEU A 242 -19.15 -9.61 -0.17
C LEU A 242 -20.23 -8.55 -0.40
N LYS A 243 -20.21 -7.85 -1.55
CA LYS A 243 -21.22 -6.81 -1.84
C LYS A 243 -22.65 -7.33 -1.79
N PRO A 244 -23.02 -8.48 -2.39
CA PRO A 244 -24.36 -9.04 -2.25
C PRO A 244 -24.74 -9.36 -0.81
N TYR A 245 -23.79 -9.84 0.01
CA TYR A 245 -24.00 -10.06 1.43
C TYR A 245 -24.30 -8.74 2.16
N ILE A 246 -23.50 -7.71 1.94
CA ILE A 246 -23.69 -6.38 2.54
C ILE A 246 -25.02 -5.78 2.10
N ASP A 247 -25.36 -5.84 0.82
CA ASP A 247 -26.60 -5.29 0.28
C ASP A 247 -27.86 -6.02 0.74
N LYS A 248 -27.74 -7.27 1.17
CA LYS A 248 -28.84 -8.07 1.73
C LYS A 248 -29.05 -7.76 3.21
N ASN A 249 -27.98 -7.58 3.97
CA ASN A 249 -28.04 -7.52 5.43
C ASN A 249 -28.04 -6.09 5.98
N TYR A 250 -27.66 -5.10 5.19
CA TYR A 250 -27.56 -3.70 5.61
C TYR A 250 -28.34 -2.75 4.69
N HIS A 251 -28.63 -1.55 5.17
CA HIS A 251 -29.41 -0.54 4.46
C HIS A 251 -28.54 0.25 3.49
N THR A 252 -28.18 -0.36 2.37
CA THR A 252 -27.29 0.20 1.36
C THR A 252 -28.03 0.86 0.20
N LEU A 253 -27.40 1.89 -0.38
CA LEU A 253 -27.68 2.36 -1.72
C LEU A 253 -26.87 1.50 -2.69
N LYS A 254 -27.55 0.55 -3.36
CA LYS A 254 -26.90 -0.55 -4.11
C LYS A 254 -26.31 -0.15 -5.46
N ASN A 255 -26.68 1.03 -5.95
CA ASN A 255 -26.26 1.51 -7.25
C ASN A 255 -24.80 1.94 -7.29
N LYS A 256 -24.24 1.99 -8.49
CA LYS A 256 -22.85 2.31 -8.77
C LYS A 256 -22.40 3.61 -8.10
N GLU A 257 -23.20 4.67 -8.19
CA GLU A 257 -22.89 6.01 -7.71
C GLU A 257 -22.71 6.09 -6.20
N ASN A 258 -23.06 5.03 -5.49
CA ASN A 258 -23.00 4.89 -4.04
C ASN A 258 -22.16 3.70 -3.58
N THR A 259 -21.35 3.11 -4.48
CA THR A 259 -20.45 1.99 -4.17
C THR A 259 -19.01 2.39 -4.51
N PHE A 260 -18.14 2.37 -3.51
CA PHE A 260 -16.79 2.86 -3.63
C PHE A 260 -15.77 1.85 -3.08
N VAL A 261 -14.52 1.97 -3.49
CA VAL A 261 -13.41 1.13 -3.02
C VAL A 261 -12.19 1.99 -2.74
N ALA A 262 -11.42 1.70 -1.69
CA ALA A 262 -10.20 2.44 -1.39
C ALA A 262 -9.16 1.58 -0.65
N GLY A 263 -7.92 1.99 -0.76
CA GLY A 263 -6.80 1.42 -0.02
C GLY A 263 -5.47 2.05 -0.40
N SER A 264 -4.43 1.66 0.32
CA SER A 264 -3.07 2.17 0.12
C SER A 264 -2.11 1.10 -0.38
N SER A 265 -1.03 1.53 -1.02
CA SER A 265 0.03 0.64 -1.49
C SER A 265 -0.52 -0.41 -2.47
N MET A 266 -0.38 -1.70 -2.15
CA MET A 266 -1.05 -2.78 -2.89
C MET A 266 -2.58 -2.63 -2.86
N GLY A 267 -3.17 -2.10 -1.77
CA GLY A 267 -4.59 -1.76 -1.68
C GLY A 267 -4.99 -0.65 -2.67
N GLY A 268 -4.11 0.31 -2.94
CA GLY A 268 -4.30 1.31 -4.00
C GLY A 268 -4.27 0.70 -5.41
N LEU A 269 -3.33 -0.23 -5.65
CA LEU A 269 -3.25 -0.98 -6.90
C LEU A 269 -4.54 -1.76 -7.16
N ILE A 270 -5.01 -2.54 -6.18
CA ILE A 270 -6.21 -3.38 -6.37
C ILE A 270 -7.50 -2.54 -6.43
N SER A 271 -7.54 -1.37 -5.76
CA SER A 271 -8.66 -0.41 -5.90
C SER A 271 -8.76 0.14 -7.32
N MET A 272 -7.62 0.49 -7.93
CA MET A 272 -7.58 0.91 -9.34
C MET A 272 -8.04 -0.22 -10.27
N TYR A 273 -7.56 -1.44 -10.03
CA TYR A 273 -7.98 -2.60 -10.82
C TYR A 273 -9.49 -2.90 -10.67
N ALA A 274 -10.03 -2.77 -9.47
CA ALA A 274 -11.45 -3.04 -9.21
C ALA A 274 -12.38 -2.15 -10.07
N ILE A 275 -12.08 -0.86 -10.19
CA ILE A 275 -12.88 0.04 -11.04
C ILE A 275 -12.69 -0.24 -12.54
N LEU A 276 -11.51 -0.70 -12.97
CA LEU A 276 -11.26 -1.10 -14.35
C LEU A 276 -11.98 -2.40 -14.73
N LYS A 277 -12.03 -3.36 -13.81
CA LYS A 277 -12.71 -4.65 -14.01
C LYS A 277 -14.23 -4.52 -13.92
N TYR A 278 -14.71 -3.77 -12.94
CA TYR A 278 -16.15 -3.62 -12.65
C TYR A 278 -16.63 -2.16 -12.72
N PRO A 279 -16.51 -1.49 -13.89
CA PRO A 279 -16.88 -0.08 -14.04
C PRO A 279 -18.38 0.19 -13.90
N LYS A 280 -19.22 -0.84 -13.88
CA LYS A 280 -20.66 -0.76 -13.64
C LYS A 280 -21.05 -0.94 -12.18
N ILE A 281 -20.13 -1.39 -11.33
CA ILE A 281 -20.35 -1.64 -9.90
C ILE A 281 -19.79 -0.52 -9.06
N PHE A 282 -18.54 -0.10 -9.29
CA PHE A 282 -17.89 0.94 -8.53
C PHE A 282 -18.05 2.32 -9.19
N GLY A 283 -18.58 3.27 -8.42
CA GLY A 283 -18.72 4.66 -8.80
C GLY A 283 -17.53 5.54 -8.45
N GLY A 284 -16.56 5.00 -7.71
CA GLY A 284 -15.33 5.70 -7.42
C GLY A 284 -14.30 4.86 -6.67
N ALA A 285 -13.06 5.35 -6.70
CA ALA A 285 -11.93 4.76 -5.99
C ALA A 285 -11.06 5.79 -5.29
N GLY A 286 -10.53 5.41 -4.11
CA GLY A 286 -9.41 6.04 -3.44
C GLY A 286 -8.13 5.24 -3.67
N VAL A 287 -7.18 5.82 -4.38
CA VAL A 287 -5.94 5.18 -4.82
C VAL A 287 -4.79 5.87 -4.10
N PHE A 288 -4.45 5.37 -2.91
CA PHE A 288 -3.44 5.99 -2.04
C PHE A 288 -2.10 5.29 -2.22
N SER A 289 -1.07 6.09 -2.51
CA SER A 289 0.33 5.60 -2.60
C SER A 289 0.46 4.27 -3.34
N PRO A 290 -0.09 4.14 -4.57
CA PRO A 290 -0.33 2.84 -5.19
C PRO A 290 0.96 2.15 -5.62
N ALA A 291 1.11 0.88 -5.28
CA ALA A 291 2.26 0.05 -5.66
C ALA A 291 2.20 -0.40 -7.14
N PHE A 292 2.05 0.54 -8.07
CA PHE A 292 1.94 0.23 -9.51
C PHE A 292 3.20 -0.39 -10.10
N TRP A 293 4.37 -0.14 -9.49
CA TRP A 293 5.63 -0.76 -9.87
C TRP A 293 5.64 -2.29 -9.70
N VAL A 294 4.80 -2.83 -8.80
CA VAL A 294 4.66 -4.28 -8.60
C VAL A 294 3.96 -4.95 -9.79
N ALA A 295 3.02 -4.24 -10.40
CA ALA A 295 2.18 -4.77 -11.48
C ALA A 295 2.02 -3.74 -12.62
N PRO A 296 3.09 -3.41 -13.37
CA PRO A 296 3.08 -2.33 -14.37
C PRO A 296 2.10 -2.56 -15.54
N LYS A 297 1.60 -3.79 -15.74
CA LYS A 297 0.49 -4.07 -16.67
C LYS A 297 -0.78 -3.29 -16.37
N ILE A 298 -0.90 -2.70 -15.16
CA ILE A 298 -2.03 -1.82 -14.82
C ILE A 298 -2.13 -0.61 -15.76
N TYR A 299 -1.00 -0.08 -16.25
CA TYR A 299 -1.00 1.05 -17.18
C TYR A 299 -1.59 0.70 -18.54
N GLU A 300 -1.42 -0.54 -19.00
CA GLU A 300 -2.05 -1.04 -20.23
C GLU A 300 -3.55 -1.24 -20.00
N ALA A 301 -3.92 -1.84 -18.88
CA ALA A 301 -5.32 -2.00 -18.53
C ALA A 301 -6.07 -0.67 -18.41
N ILE A 302 -5.41 0.38 -17.91
CA ILE A 302 -5.95 1.74 -17.90
C ILE A 302 -6.24 2.22 -19.33
N LYS A 303 -5.27 2.06 -20.23
CA LYS A 303 -5.42 2.46 -21.64
C LYS A 303 -6.57 1.73 -22.33
N GLU A 304 -6.71 0.43 -22.07
CA GLU A 304 -7.71 -0.42 -22.73
C GLU A 304 -9.12 -0.25 -22.16
N LYS A 305 -9.25 -0.02 -20.87
CA LYS A 305 -10.54 -0.08 -20.15
C LYS A 305 -10.97 1.25 -19.53
N GLY A 306 -10.08 2.23 -19.46
CA GLY A 306 -10.31 3.51 -18.79
C GLY A 306 -11.50 4.30 -19.34
N GLU A 307 -11.80 4.21 -20.64
CA GLU A 307 -12.97 4.86 -21.26
C GLU A 307 -14.31 4.51 -20.61
N LYS A 308 -14.40 3.33 -19.97
CA LYS A 308 -15.59 2.84 -19.27
C LYS A 308 -15.78 3.47 -17.90
N ILE A 309 -14.73 4.10 -17.36
CA ILE A 309 -14.76 4.73 -16.04
C ILE A 309 -15.36 6.13 -16.17
N LYS A 310 -16.52 6.32 -15.54
CA LYS A 310 -17.27 7.60 -15.52
C LYS A 310 -17.50 8.12 -14.11
N GLY A 311 -16.88 7.48 -13.13
CA GLY A 311 -17.03 7.79 -11.71
C GLY A 311 -16.00 8.80 -11.20
N LYS A 312 -15.59 8.62 -9.95
CA LYS A 312 -14.62 9.46 -9.26
C LYS A 312 -13.34 8.68 -8.94
N VAL A 313 -12.16 9.23 -9.19
CA VAL A 313 -10.89 8.61 -8.80
C VAL A 313 -10.02 9.63 -8.07
N TYR A 314 -9.71 9.34 -6.83
CA TYR A 314 -8.84 10.14 -5.98
C TYR A 314 -7.46 9.50 -5.94
N PHE A 315 -6.45 10.20 -6.43
CA PHE A 315 -5.06 9.77 -6.38
C PHE A 315 -4.31 10.55 -5.31
N TYR A 316 -3.59 9.82 -4.47
CA TYR A 316 -2.74 10.40 -3.44
C TYR A 316 -1.36 9.76 -3.45
N ALA A 317 -0.31 10.58 -3.27
CA ALA A 317 1.05 10.12 -2.96
C ALA A 317 1.82 11.18 -2.16
N GLY A 318 2.75 10.74 -1.31
CA GLY A 318 3.66 11.59 -0.57
C GLY A 318 5.04 11.66 -1.22
N LYS A 319 5.70 12.83 -1.15
CA LYS A 319 7.06 12.99 -1.69
C LYS A 319 8.13 12.28 -0.86
N GLN A 320 7.84 11.98 0.41
CA GLN A 320 8.77 11.28 1.30
C GLN A 320 8.56 9.76 1.30
N GLU A 321 7.81 9.22 0.34
CA GLU A 321 7.54 7.77 0.24
C GLU A 321 8.68 6.99 -0.44
N GLY A 322 9.67 7.67 -0.94
CA GLY A 322 10.78 7.05 -1.67
C GLY A 322 10.42 6.56 -3.07
N GLY A 323 11.44 6.08 -3.81
CA GLY A 323 11.27 5.51 -5.16
C GLY A 323 10.58 6.44 -6.15
N ASN A 324 9.79 5.84 -7.03
CA ASN A 324 9.04 6.54 -8.07
C ASN A 324 7.55 6.70 -7.72
N MET A 325 7.17 6.66 -6.45
CA MET A 325 5.76 6.61 -6.04
C MET A 325 4.91 7.72 -6.68
N VAL A 326 5.35 8.97 -6.57
CA VAL A 326 4.65 10.12 -7.18
C VAL A 326 4.62 10.00 -8.70
N THR A 327 5.73 9.66 -9.32
CA THR A 327 5.85 9.53 -10.79
C THR A 327 4.97 8.40 -11.31
N ASP A 328 4.95 7.26 -10.64
CA ASP A 328 4.14 6.10 -11.02
C ASP A 328 2.63 6.41 -10.86
N MET A 329 2.26 7.10 -9.80
CA MET A 329 0.88 7.56 -9.61
C MET A 329 0.47 8.56 -10.71
N LEU A 330 1.30 9.57 -11.00
CA LEU A 330 1.02 10.56 -12.04
C LEU A 330 0.91 9.92 -13.42
N LYS A 331 1.77 8.95 -13.73
CA LYS A 331 1.68 8.19 -14.99
C LYS A 331 0.32 7.48 -15.14
N ALA A 332 -0.23 6.93 -14.06
CA ALA A 332 -1.57 6.33 -14.09
C ALA A 332 -2.66 7.39 -14.26
N PHE A 333 -2.54 8.53 -13.57
CA PHE A 333 -3.47 9.65 -13.72
C PHE A 333 -3.49 10.19 -15.16
N GLU A 334 -2.33 10.45 -15.75
CA GLU A 334 -2.21 10.94 -17.14
C GLU A 334 -2.87 9.96 -18.13
N LYS A 335 -2.53 8.67 -18.03
CA LYS A 335 -3.17 7.65 -18.88
C LYS A 335 -4.69 7.56 -18.70
N MET A 336 -5.19 7.76 -17.47
CA MET A 336 -6.62 7.84 -17.21
C MET A 336 -7.22 9.11 -17.81
N ALA A 337 -6.55 10.24 -17.72
CA ALA A 337 -7.01 11.51 -18.29
C ALA A 337 -7.15 11.45 -19.81
N ASP A 338 -6.26 10.72 -20.48
CA ASP A 338 -6.29 10.56 -21.93
C ASP A 338 -7.52 9.78 -22.44
N VAL A 339 -8.05 8.83 -21.64
CA VAL A 339 -9.06 7.89 -22.13
C VAL A 339 -10.40 7.99 -21.38
N SER A 340 -10.40 8.49 -20.14
CA SER A 340 -11.56 8.41 -19.24
C SER A 340 -12.32 9.74 -19.15
N LYS A 341 -13.64 9.63 -18.87
CA LYS A 341 -14.49 10.76 -18.47
C LYS A 341 -14.71 10.81 -16.95
N ALA A 342 -13.88 10.14 -16.19
CA ALA A 342 -13.94 10.17 -14.73
C ALA A 342 -13.63 11.55 -14.19
N LYS A 343 -14.29 11.94 -13.10
CA LYS A 343 -13.85 13.07 -12.30
C LYS A 343 -12.65 12.62 -11.46
N MET A 344 -11.51 13.23 -11.70
CA MET A 344 -10.26 12.82 -11.03
C MET A 344 -9.63 13.98 -10.30
N THR A 345 -8.88 13.66 -9.26
CA THR A 345 -7.99 14.60 -8.57
C THR A 345 -6.71 13.89 -8.18
N THR A 346 -5.61 14.64 -8.13
CA THR A 346 -4.33 14.19 -7.58
C THR A 346 -3.96 15.07 -6.41
N VAL A 347 -3.49 14.45 -5.34
CA VAL A 347 -2.94 15.14 -4.17
C VAL A 347 -1.54 14.61 -3.92
N ILE A 348 -0.57 15.53 -3.88
CA ILE A 348 0.82 15.24 -3.57
C ILE A 348 1.20 16.04 -2.34
N ARG A 349 1.63 15.36 -1.27
CA ARG A 349 2.04 16.01 -0.03
C ARG A 349 3.56 16.01 0.09
N ASP A 350 4.14 17.16 0.39
CA ASP A 350 5.60 17.31 0.52
C ASP A 350 6.16 16.53 1.72
N ASP A 351 5.37 16.43 2.80
CA ASP A 351 5.68 15.71 4.04
C ASP A 351 5.08 14.32 4.11
N GLY A 352 4.39 13.88 3.04
CA GLY A 352 3.71 12.60 2.98
C GLY A 352 4.69 11.43 2.97
N LYS A 353 4.47 10.47 3.88
CA LYS A 353 5.22 9.22 4.03
C LYS A 353 4.33 8.03 3.73
N HIS A 354 4.94 6.87 3.45
CA HIS A 354 4.23 5.62 3.17
C HIS A 354 3.78 4.93 4.46
N ASN A 355 2.81 5.51 5.15
CA ASN A 355 2.27 4.96 6.40
C ASN A 355 0.84 5.43 6.71
N GLU A 356 0.20 4.73 7.63
CA GLU A 356 -1.16 4.95 8.06
C GLU A 356 -1.37 6.35 8.64
N ALA A 357 -0.42 6.88 9.41
CA ALA A 357 -0.51 8.22 10.00
C ALA A 357 -0.64 9.33 8.94
N THR A 358 -0.01 9.14 7.79
CA THR A 358 -0.13 10.06 6.66
C THR A 358 -1.48 9.87 5.94
N TRP A 359 -1.90 8.63 5.69
CA TRP A 359 -3.19 8.34 5.04
C TRP A 359 -4.37 8.75 5.92
N ARG A 360 -4.26 8.62 7.25
CA ARG A 360 -5.23 9.15 8.23
C ARG A 360 -5.49 10.64 8.05
N LYS A 361 -4.44 11.44 7.84
CA LYS A 361 -4.58 12.89 7.61
C LYS A 361 -5.28 13.21 6.28
N GLU A 362 -5.10 12.37 5.27
CA GLU A 362 -5.66 12.59 3.94
C GLU A 362 -7.09 12.03 3.80
N PHE A 363 -7.45 11.01 4.59
CA PHE A 363 -8.76 10.36 4.50
C PHE A 363 -9.95 11.32 4.57
N PRO A 364 -10.00 12.31 5.47
CA PRO A 364 -11.09 13.29 5.53
C PRO A 364 -11.31 14.04 4.20
N LEU A 365 -10.23 14.46 3.56
CA LEU A 365 -10.29 15.20 2.29
C LEU A 365 -10.78 14.31 1.14
N PHE A 366 -10.29 13.07 1.09
CA PHE A 366 -10.78 12.05 0.16
C PHE A 366 -12.27 11.78 0.35
N TYR A 367 -12.69 11.54 1.58
CA TYR A 367 -14.07 11.21 1.93
C TYR A 367 -15.03 12.33 1.52
N ASP A 368 -14.72 13.57 1.89
CA ASP A 368 -15.52 14.74 1.54
C ASP A 368 -15.58 14.93 0.02
N TRP A 369 -14.47 14.78 -0.67
CA TRP A 369 -14.43 14.87 -2.13
C TRP A 369 -15.24 13.76 -2.81
N LEU A 370 -15.14 12.53 -2.30
CA LEU A 370 -15.84 11.36 -2.83
C LEU A 370 -17.36 11.51 -2.70
N LEU A 371 -17.83 11.92 -1.52
CA LEU A 371 -19.25 11.95 -1.17
C LEU A 371 -19.93 13.31 -1.43
N ARG A 372 -19.16 14.36 -1.77
CA ARG A 372 -19.73 15.65 -2.14
C ARG A 372 -20.68 15.47 -3.32
N ASN A 373 -21.93 15.89 -3.14
CA ASN A 373 -22.93 15.90 -4.21
C ASN A 373 -22.40 16.68 -5.42
N ARG A 374 -22.75 16.19 -6.62
CA ARG A 374 -22.41 16.83 -7.89
C ARG A 374 -23.05 18.20 -8.01
#